data_31559a54e201c8c0933bf5db4cf17a4a
#
_entry.id   31559a54e201c8c0933bf5db4cf17a4a
#
_cell.length_a   1.000
_cell.length_b   1.000
_cell.length_c   1.000
_cell.angle_alpha   90.00
_cell.angle_beta   90.00
_cell.angle_gamma   90.00
#
_symmetry.space_group_name_H-M   'P 1'
#
loop_
_entity.id
_entity.type
_entity.pdbx_description
1 polymer ?
#
loop_
_entity_poly.entity_id
_entity_poly.type
_entity_poly.pdbx_seq_one_letter_code
_entity_poly.pdbx_strand_id
1 'polypeptide(L)'
;IEGLFTTVTNVSFDDDSIRQMTEKIHRETEKLVPGCTGCGSPCGKNDDYDMKKLWEADEDIRSLKSLILFGVRGMAAYAYHAMVLGYSDKELNQFFLKALFSLGEDWGMTELLPIVMEVGKYNLTCMEMLDRANTRTYGTPVPTTVPLTVEKGPFIVVTGHDLLDLKLLLEQTRDKGINIYTHGEMLPAHGYPELKKYSHLKGNFGTAWQNQQKEFADIPAPVLFTTNCLMPPKASYADRVFT
;
A
#
# COMPACT_ATOMS: atom_id res chain seq x y z
N ILE A 1 3.94 -8.51 4.96
CA ILE A 1 2.94 -7.70 4.26
C ILE A 1 3.34 -6.23 4.35
N GLU A 2 3.42 -5.66 5.54
CA GLU A 2 3.75 -4.23 5.74
C GLU A 2 5.07 -3.83 5.04
N GLY A 3 6.16 -4.58 5.24
CA GLY A 3 7.44 -4.32 4.58
C GLY A 3 7.37 -4.39 3.05
N LEU A 4 6.60 -5.32 2.47
CA LEU A 4 6.36 -5.36 1.02
C LEU A 4 5.51 -4.17 0.55
N PHE A 5 4.51 -3.78 1.33
CA PHE A 5 3.66 -2.64 1.02
C PHE A 5 4.46 -1.34 0.92
N THR A 6 5.43 -1.09 1.82
CA THR A 6 6.28 0.09 1.74
C THR A 6 7.08 0.18 0.44
N THR A 7 7.37 -0.97 -0.20
CA THR A 7 8.10 -0.99 -1.48
C THR A 7 7.27 -0.62 -2.70
N VAL A 8 5.93 -0.51 -2.58
CA VAL A 8 5.03 -0.13 -3.68
C VAL A 8 4.38 1.22 -3.48
N THR A 9 4.47 1.81 -2.28
CA THR A 9 3.93 3.13 -2.01
C THR A 9 4.93 4.22 -2.41
N ASN A 10 4.44 5.35 -2.87
CA ASN A 10 5.28 6.49 -3.20
C ASN A 10 5.47 7.46 -2.02
N VAL A 11 5.10 7.05 -0.80
CA VAL A 11 5.15 7.86 0.43
C VAL A 11 6.26 7.43 1.39
N SER A 12 7.25 6.69 0.95
CA SER A 12 8.43 6.34 1.75
C SER A 12 9.39 7.53 1.83
N PHE A 13 9.00 8.55 2.58
CA PHE A 13 9.80 9.76 2.79
C PHE A 13 10.57 9.74 4.12
N ASP A 14 10.39 8.71 4.93
CA ASP A 14 11.00 8.55 6.25
C ASP A 14 11.95 7.34 6.27
N ASP A 15 13.22 7.62 5.97
CA ASP A 15 14.28 6.61 5.97
C ASP A 15 14.51 5.99 7.35
N ASP A 16 14.22 6.73 8.43
CA ASP A 16 14.38 6.22 9.79
C ASP A 16 13.32 5.19 10.14
N SER A 17 12.06 5.40 9.73
CA SER A 17 10.98 4.41 9.89
C SER A 17 11.27 3.14 9.08
N ILE A 18 11.81 3.24 7.87
CA ILE A 18 12.20 2.07 7.05
C ILE A 18 13.33 1.30 7.76
N ARG A 19 14.34 1.99 8.29
CA ARG A 19 15.43 1.37 9.06
C ARG A 19 14.91 0.64 10.29
N GLN A 20 14.03 1.27 11.07
CA GLN A 20 13.40 0.64 12.25
C GLN A 20 12.58 -0.60 11.89
N MET A 21 11.86 -0.57 10.77
CA MET A 21 11.13 -1.74 10.27
C MET A 21 12.08 -2.87 9.88
N THR A 22 13.18 -2.58 9.20
CA THR A 22 14.22 -3.57 8.85
C THR A 22 14.80 -4.20 10.11
N GLU A 23 15.17 -3.41 11.12
CA GLU A 23 15.66 -3.91 12.41
C GLU A 23 14.63 -4.75 13.16
N LYS A 24 13.34 -4.38 13.07
CA LYS A 24 12.24 -5.17 13.64
C LYS A 24 12.15 -6.55 12.97
N ILE A 25 12.23 -6.60 11.65
CA ILE A 25 12.21 -7.87 10.89
C ILE A 25 13.41 -8.72 11.29
N HIS A 26 14.61 -8.17 11.36
CA HIS A 26 15.81 -8.89 11.81
C HIS A 26 15.62 -9.48 13.21
N ARG A 27 15.15 -8.71 14.19
CA ARG A 27 14.88 -9.20 15.56
C ARG A 27 13.83 -10.31 15.60
N GLU A 28 12.80 -10.25 14.78
CA GLU A 28 11.79 -11.33 14.72
C GLU A 28 12.37 -12.59 14.05
N THR A 29 13.22 -12.44 13.05
CA THR A 29 13.89 -13.58 12.40
C THR A 29 14.85 -14.28 13.37
N GLU A 30 15.62 -13.53 14.17
CA GLU A 30 16.52 -14.08 15.19
C GLU A 30 15.80 -14.97 16.22
N LYS A 31 14.55 -14.64 16.57
CA LYS A 31 13.74 -15.45 17.49
C LYS A 31 13.34 -16.80 16.90
N LEU A 32 13.29 -16.91 15.58
CA LEU A 32 12.91 -18.14 14.87
C LEU A 32 14.10 -19.06 14.61
N VAL A 33 15.33 -18.56 14.71
CA VAL A 33 16.56 -19.35 14.58
C VAL A 33 16.99 -19.79 15.99
N PRO A 34 16.75 -21.05 16.41
CA PRO A 34 17.29 -21.54 17.69
C PRO A 34 18.80 -21.40 17.65
N GLY A 35 19.41 -20.84 18.69
CA GLY A 35 20.83 -20.61 18.78
C GLY A 35 21.63 -21.86 18.40
N CYS A 36 22.30 -21.81 17.29
CA CYS A 36 23.18 -22.89 16.85
C CYS A 36 24.45 -22.86 17.71
N THR A 37 24.49 -23.65 18.77
CA THR A 37 25.64 -23.77 19.66
C THR A 37 26.71 -24.75 19.16
N GLY A 38 26.68 -25.16 17.88
CA GLY A 38 27.53 -26.24 17.41
C GLY A 38 28.17 -26.18 16.03
N CYS A 39 27.85 -25.23 15.20
CA CYS A 39 28.52 -25.09 13.90
C CYS A 39 29.47 -23.89 13.90
N GLY A 40 30.73 -24.11 13.55
CA GLY A 40 31.79 -23.09 13.50
C GLY A 40 31.63 -22.04 12.37
N SER A 41 30.42 -21.86 11.88
CA SER A 41 30.02 -20.78 10.99
C SER A 41 29.28 -19.71 11.80
N PRO A 42 29.40 -18.43 11.48
CA PRO A 42 28.63 -17.38 12.12
C PRO A 42 27.13 -17.51 11.76
N CYS A 43 26.46 -18.49 12.41
CA CYS A 43 25.00 -18.58 12.43
C CYS A 43 24.46 -17.37 13.22
N GLY A 44 24.24 -16.26 12.58
CA GLY A 44 23.78 -15.06 13.27
C GLY A 44 23.93 -13.77 12.51
N LYS A 45 24.48 -13.82 11.31
CA LYS A 45 24.26 -12.72 10.38
C LYS A 45 23.04 -13.10 9.54
N ASN A 46 21.91 -12.47 9.83
CA ASN A 46 20.86 -12.31 8.84
C ASN A 46 21.49 -11.48 7.70
N ASP A 47 22.17 -12.15 6.78
CA ASP A 47 22.65 -11.48 5.59
C ASP A 47 21.42 -11.09 4.79
N ASP A 48 21.27 -9.78 4.56
CA ASP A 48 20.23 -9.27 3.69
C ASP A 48 20.35 -9.93 2.31
N TYR A 49 19.22 -10.25 1.71
CA TYR A 49 19.23 -10.81 0.37
C TYR A 49 19.81 -9.81 -0.62
N ASP A 50 20.89 -10.20 -1.30
CA ASP A 50 21.49 -9.36 -2.33
C ASP A 50 20.62 -9.39 -3.60
N MET A 51 19.89 -8.32 -3.84
CA MET A 51 19.02 -8.16 -5.01
C MET A 51 19.76 -8.28 -6.35
N LYS A 52 21.09 -8.09 -6.38
CA LYS A 52 21.88 -8.34 -7.61
C LYS A 52 21.76 -9.77 -8.07
N LYS A 53 21.70 -10.74 -7.16
CA LYS A 53 21.52 -12.16 -7.52
C LYS A 53 20.25 -12.39 -8.35
N LEU A 54 19.19 -11.62 -8.09
CA LEU A 54 17.97 -11.68 -8.89
C LEU A 54 18.15 -10.99 -10.25
N TRP A 55 18.71 -9.79 -10.25
CA TRP A 55 18.80 -8.96 -11.45
C TRP A 55 19.87 -9.43 -12.44
N GLU A 56 20.90 -10.14 -11.98
CA GLU A 56 21.99 -10.69 -12.77
C GLU A 56 21.76 -12.17 -13.15
N ALA A 57 20.64 -12.78 -12.76
CA ALA A 57 20.27 -14.13 -13.14
C ALA A 57 20.01 -14.25 -14.65
N ASP A 58 20.00 -15.49 -15.14
CA ASP A 58 19.54 -15.83 -16.50
C ASP A 58 18.19 -15.15 -16.81
N GLU A 59 18.00 -14.76 -18.07
CA GLU A 59 16.85 -13.92 -18.48
C GLU A 59 15.50 -14.51 -18.13
N ASP A 60 15.32 -15.82 -18.35
CA ASP A 60 14.07 -16.51 -18.05
C ASP A 60 13.83 -16.61 -16.52
N ILE A 61 14.88 -16.96 -15.77
CA ILE A 61 14.83 -17.04 -14.32
C ILE A 61 14.56 -15.66 -13.71
N ARG A 62 15.26 -14.63 -14.18
CA ARG A 62 15.03 -13.24 -13.77
C ARG A 62 13.61 -12.80 -14.04
N SER A 63 13.05 -13.14 -15.21
CA SER A 63 11.68 -12.80 -15.58
C SER A 63 10.66 -13.46 -14.67
N LEU A 64 10.80 -14.76 -14.37
CA LEU A 64 9.91 -15.47 -13.46
C LEU A 64 9.99 -14.94 -12.02
N LYS A 65 11.21 -14.75 -11.50
CA LYS A 65 11.43 -14.17 -10.18
C LYS A 65 10.87 -12.73 -10.08
N SER A 66 11.02 -11.94 -11.15
CA SER A 66 10.43 -10.59 -11.21
C SER A 66 8.91 -10.61 -11.17
N LEU A 67 8.25 -11.53 -11.90
CA LEU A 67 6.80 -11.71 -11.85
C LEU A 67 6.32 -12.07 -10.44
N ILE A 68 7.04 -12.98 -9.76
CA ILE A 68 6.74 -13.35 -8.37
C ILE A 68 6.89 -12.12 -7.47
N LEU A 69 8.04 -11.44 -7.50
CA LEU A 69 8.34 -10.31 -6.63
C LEU A 69 7.33 -9.16 -6.81
N PHE A 70 7.08 -8.74 -8.06
CA PHE A 70 6.15 -7.65 -8.32
C PHE A 70 4.70 -8.06 -8.03
N GLY A 71 4.34 -9.31 -8.28
CA GLY A 71 3.04 -9.86 -7.93
C GLY A 71 2.78 -9.82 -6.43
N VAL A 72 3.69 -10.32 -5.59
CA VAL A 72 3.51 -10.28 -4.12
C VAL A 72 3.58 -8.87 -3.56
N ARG A 73 4.34 -7.95 -4.16
CA ARG A 73 4.33 -6.53 -3.78
C ARG A 73 2.95 -5.91 -4.01
N GLY A 74 2.34 -6.14 -5.18
CA GLY A 74 0.98 -5.67 -5.46
C GLY A 74 -0.06 -6.30 -4.52
N MET A 75 0.02 -7.62 -4.29
CA MET A 75 -0.84 -8.32 -3.33
C MET A 75 -0.68 -7.76 -1.91
N ALA A 76 0.53 -7.39 -1.51
CA ALA A 76 0.79 -6.84 -0.18
C ALA A 76 0.05 -5.53 0.08
N ALA A 77 -0.12 -4.68 -0.95
CA ALA A 77 -0.93 -3.47 -0.85
C ALA A 77 -2.41 -3.81 -0.52
N TYR A 78 -2.99 -4.77 -1.24
CA TYR A 78 -4.37 -5.22 -0.97
C TYR A 78 -4.51 -5.88 0.41
N ALA A 79 -3.56 -6.76 0.76
CA ALA A 79 -3.56 -7.44 2.05
C ALA A 79 -3.39 -6.46 3.21
N TYR A 80 -2.59 -5.41 3.06
CA TYR A 80 -2.40 -4.37 4.08
C TYR A 80 -3.70 -3.61 4.35
N HIS A 81 -4.38 -3.14 3.30
CA HIS A 81 -5.66 -2.44 3.45
C HIS A 81 -6.75 -3.32 4.08
N ALA A 82 -6.76 -4.62 3.79
CA ALA A 82 -7.66 -5.55 4.47
C ALA A 82 -7.25 -5.76 5.94
N MET A 83 -5.95 -5.88 6.22
CA MET A 83 -5.41 -6.13 7.55
C MET A 83 -5.71 -4.99 8.54
N VAL A 84 -5.58 -3.73 8.12
CA VAL A 84 -5.90 -2.57 8.97
C VAL A 84 -7.40 -2.47 9.30
N LEU A 85 -8.24 -3.14 8.52
CA LEU A 85 -9.68 -3.33 8.79
C LEU A 85 -9.99 -4.60 9.60
N GLY A 86 -8.97 -5.32 10.07
CA GLY A 86 -9.11 -6.52 10.89
C GLY A 86 -9.30 -7.83 10.11
N TYR A 87 -9.04 -7.84 8.81
CA TYR A 87 -9.14 -9.02 7.95
C TYR A 87 -7.77 -9.64 7.68
N SER A 88 -7.67 -10.93 7.83
CA SER A 88 -6.45 -11.71 7.58
C SER A 88 -6.80 -13.11 7.10
N ASP A 89 -5.96 -13.70 6.27
CA ASP A 89 -6.06 -15.06 5.80
C ASP A 89 -4.75 -15.80 6.03
N LYS A 90 -4.81 -16.96 6.70
CA LYS A 90 -3.63 -17.73 7.09
C LYS A 90 -2.91 -18.34 5.88
N GLU A 91 -3.66 -18.86 4.91
CA GLU A 91 -3.08 -19.50 3.73
C GLU A 91 -2.42 -18.46 2.84
N LEU A 92 -3.06 -17.30 2.68
CA LEU A 92 -2.47 -16.15 2.00
C LEU A 92 -1.18 -15.70 2.66
N ASN A 93 -1.14 -15.58 3.99
CA ASN A 93 0.07 -15.20 4.72
C ASN A 93 1.21 -16.23 4.55
N GLN A 94 0.88 -17.53 4.57
CA GLN A 94 1.86 -18.59 4.29
C GLN A 94 2.37 -18.52 2.86
N PHE A 95 1.50 -18.19 1.91
CA PHE A 95 1.91 -18.02 0.52
C PHE A 95 2.89 -16.86 0.32
N PHE A 96 2.70 -15.72 1.00
CA PHE A 96 3.69 -14.62 0.96
C PHE A 96 5.09 -15.12 1.37
N LEU A 97 5.18 -15.90 2.44
CA LEU A 97 6.47 -16.46 2.89
C LEU A 97 7.05 -17.44 1.86
N LYS A 98 6.22 -18.34 1.30
CA LYS A 98 6.64 -19.28 0.25
C LYS A 98 7.16 -18.55 -0.99
N ALA A 99 6.46 -17.52 -1.45
CA ALA A 99 6.84 -16.74 -2.61
C ALA A 99 8.16 -15.99 -2.39
N LEU A 100 8.34 -15.35 -1.22
CA LEU A 100 9.60 -14.69 -0.88
C LEU A 100 10.76 -15.69 -0.77
N PHE A 101 10.53 -16.85 -0.16
CA PHE A 101 11.52 -17.92 -0.07
C PHE A 101 12.01 -18.35 -1.46
N SER A 102 11.09 -18.55 -2.42
CA SER A 102 11.44 -18.96 -3.78
C SER A 102 12.37 -17.97 -4.51
N LEU A 103 12.37 -16.70 -4.14
CA LEU A 103 13.28 -15.70 -4.74
C LEU A 103 14.73 -15.91 -4.32
N GLY A 104 14.96 -16.45 -3.11
CA GLY A 104 16.29 -16.73 -2.58
C GLY A 104 16.91 -18.03 -3.08
N GLU A 105 16.11 -18.94 -3.62
CA GLU A 105 16.53 -20.27 -4.03
C GLU A 105 17.12 -20.30 -5.45
N ASP A 106 18.03 -21.24 -5.69
CA ASP A 106 18.59 -21.50 -7.03
C ASP A 106 17.67 -22.45 -7.83
N TRP A 107 16.39 -22.04 -7.96
CA TRP A 107 15.37 -22.79 -8.67
C TRP A 107 15.36 -22.46 -10.16
N GLY A 108 15.06 -23.51 -10.96
CA GLY A 108 14.87 -23.37 -12.40
C GLY A 108 13.42 -23.04 -12.76
N MET A 109 13.14 -23.01 -14.07
CA MET A 109 11.81 -22.71 -14.60
C MET A 109 10.74 -23.69 -14.10
N THR A 110 11.09 -24.97 -13.93
CA THR A 110 10.17 -26.03 -13.50
C THR A 110 9.62 -25.80 -12.10
N GLU A 111 10.42 -25.23 -11.20
CA GLU A 111 10.06 -24.91 -9.83
C GLU A 111 9.39 -23.52 -9.73
N LEU A 112 9.87 -22.53 -10.50
CA LEU A 112 9.39 -21.15 -10.41
C LEU A 112 8.04 -20.93 -11.11
N LEU A 113 7.77 -21.58 -12.25
CA LEU A 113 6.51 -21.39 -12.98
C LEU A 113 5.27 -21.75 -12.16
N PRO A 114 5.23 -22.86 -11.38
CA PRO A 114 4.14 -23.12 -10.45
C PRO A 114 3.92 -21.98 -9.43
N ILE A 115 5.00 -21.37 -8.91
CA ILE A 115 4.88 -20.24 -7.96
C ILE A 115 4.25 -19.02 -8.65
N VAL A 116 4.63 -18.70 -9.89
CA VAL A 116 4.00 -17.62 -10.68
C VAL A 116 2.49 -17.86 -10.83
N MET A 117 2.09 -19.10 -11.13
CA MET A 117 0.66 -19.44 -11.24
C MET A 117 -0.07 -19.32 -9.89
N GLU A 118 0.59 -19.71 -8.80
CA GLU A 118 0.05 -19.53 -7.45
C GLU A 118 -0.09 -18.06 -7.07
N VAL A 119 0.83 -17.16 -7.50
CA VAL A 119 0.67 -15.70 -7.31
C VAL A 119 -0.67 -15.24 -7.88
N GLY A 120 -1.02 -15.66 -9.10
CA GLY A 120 -2.31 -15.32 -9.69
C GLY A 120 -3.50 -15.85 -8.87
N LYS A 121 -3.44 -17.10 -8.42
CA LYS A 121 -4.50 -17.72 -7.60
C LYS A 121 -4.67 -16.97 -6.26
N TYR A 122 -3.60 -16.76 -5.52
CA TYR A 122 -3.67 -16.09 -4.22
C TYR A 122 -3.98 -14.60 -4.34
N ASN A 123 -3.64 -13.98 -5.48
CA ASN A 123 -4.09 -12.61 -5.74
C ASN A 123 -5.61 -12.50 -5.81
N LEU A 124 -6.31 -13.45 -6.43
CA LEU A 124 -7.79 -13.48 -6.43
C LEU A 124 -8.34 -13.58 -5.00
N THR A 125 -7.79 -14.47 -4.16
CA THR A 125 -8.17 -14.58 -2.73
C THR A 125 -7.91 -13.27 -1.99
N CYS A 126 -6.79 -12.62 -2.26
CA CYS A 126 -6.43 -11.35 -1.63
C CYS A 126 -7.40 -10.22 -2.02
N MET A 127 -7.75 -10.14 -3.30
CA MET A 127 -8.70 -9.14 -3.81
C MET A 127 -10.11 -9.37 -3.23
N GLU A 128 -10.57 -10.63 -3.16
CA GLU A 128 -11.85 -10.99 -2.52
C GLU A 128 -11.86 -10.60 -1.03
N MET A 129 -10.75 -10.84 -0.33
CA MET A 129 -10.62 -10.44 1.08
C MET A 129 -10.73 -8.92 1.24
N LEU A 130 -10.07 -8.13 0.37
CA LEU A 130 -10.14 -6.68 0.39
C LEU A 130 -11.55 -6.17 0.04
N ASP A 131 -12.19 -6.72 -0.99
CA ASP A 131 -13.56 -6.36 -1.35
C ASP A 131 -14.51 -6.61 -0.17
N ARG A 132 -14.42 -7.76 0.46
CA ARG A 132 -15.19 -8.09 1.67
C ARG A 132 -14.90 -7.16 2.83
N ALA A 133 -13.64 -6.79 3.07
CA ALA A 133 -13.25 -5.86 4.12
C ALA A 133 -13.85 -4.47 3.88
N ASN A 134 -13.71 -3.95 2.66
CA ASN A 134 -14.24 -2.64 2.29
C ASN A 134 -15.77 -2.60 2.31
N THR A 135 -16.44 -3.58 1.70
CA THR A 135 -17.90 -3.60 1.62
C THR A 135 -18.58 -3.80 2.98
N ARG A 136 -17.97 -4.56 3.88
CA ARG A 136 -18.48 -4.70 5.26
C ARG A 136 -18.23 -3.46 6.13
N THR A 137 -17.14 -2.74 5.87
CA THR A 137 -16.75 -1.57 6.67
C THR A 137 -17.42 -0.29 6.16
N TYR A 138 -17.54 -0.13 4.84
CA TYR A 138 -18.01 1.12 4.23
C TYR A 138 -19.34 0.97 3.50
N GLY A 139 -19.88 -0.25 3.41
CA GLY A 139 -21.08 -0.60 2.64
C GLY A 139 -20.77 -0.92 1.18
N THR A 140 -21.72 -1.51 0.48
CA THR A 140 -21.58 -1.78 -0.95
C THR A 140 -21.64 -0.48 -1.74
N PRO A 141 -20.67 -0.19 -2.60
CA PRO A 141 -20.67 1.03 -3.40
C PRO A 141 -21.90 1.15 -4.28
N VAL A 142 -22.43 2.37 -4.38
CA VAL A 142 -23.58 2.69 -5.24
C VAL A 142 -23.22 3.79 -6.23
N PRO A 143 -23.82 3.83 -7.43
CA PRO A 143 -23.61 4.91 -8.37
C PRO A 143 -23.89 6.28 -7.72
N THR A 144 -22.96 7.20 -7.85
CA THR A 144 -23.01 8.49 -7.14
C THR A 144 -22.51 9.60 -8.05
N THR A 145 -23.26 10.69 -8.12
CA THR A 145 -22.78 11.93 -8.75
C THR A 145 -21.84 12.66 -7.80
N VAL A 146 -20.64 12.98 -8.27
CA VAL A 146 -19.60 13.64 -7.49
C VAL A 146 -19.35 15.04 -8.08
N PRO A 147 -19.56 16.13 -7.32
CA PRO A 147 -19.20 17.48 -7.78
C PRO A 147 -17.69 17.61 -8.02
N LEU A 148 -17.32 18.33 -9.07
CA LEU A 148 -15.92 18.67 -9.41
C LEU A 148 -15.58 20.12 -9.10
N THR A 149 -16.48 20.84 -8.42
CA THR A 149 -16.31 22.26 -8.05
C THR A 149 -16.01 22.38 -6.57
N VAL A 150 -15.14 23.32 -6.21
CA VAL A 150 -14.78 23.61 -4.82
C VAL A 150 -15.70 24.71 -4.29
N GLU A 151 -16.37 24.44 -3.17
CA GLU A 151 -17.18 25.42 -2.46
C GLU A 151 -16.31 26.43 -1.70
N LYS A 152 -16.84 27.62 -1.46
CA LYS A 152 -16.15 28.63 -0.63
C LYS A 152 -16.02 28.15 0.82
N GLY A 153 -14.86 28.30 1.39
CA GLY A 153 -14.55 27.96 2.79
C GLY A 153 -13.27 27.19 2.95
N PRO A 154 -12.87 26.87 4.18
CA PRO A 154 -11.69 26.04 4.43
C PRO A 154 -11.93 24.60 3.93
N PHE A 155 -10.89 24.00 3.36
CA PHE A 155 -10.99 22.64 2.87
C PHE A 155 -9.66 21.88 3.00
N ILE A 156 -9.73 20.56 2.92
CA ILE A 156 -8.60 19.62 2.84
C ILE A 156 -8.80 18.76 1.61
N VAL A 157 -7.73 18.50 0.88
CA VAL A 157 -7.71 17.51 -0.21
C VAL A 157 -7.06 16.22 0.28
N VAL A 158 -7.67 15.07 -0.06
CA VAL A 158 -7.17 13.74 0.28
C VAL A 158 -6.89 12.98 -1.01
N THR A 159 -5.68 12.47 -1.15
CA THR A 159 -5.27 11.71 -2.34
C THR A 159 -4.61 10.39 -1.95
N GLY A 160 -4.59 9.43 -2.88
CA GLY A 160 -4.09 8.07 -2.67
C GLY A 160 -5.22 7.05 -2.67
N HIS A 161 -5.10 5.99 -1.85
CA HIS A 161 -6.03 4.86 -1.87
C HIS A 161 -6.59 4.47 -0.49
N ASP A 162 -6.09 5.03 0.62
CA ASP A 162 -6.48 4.56 1.95
C ASP A 162 -7.83 5.11 2.39
N LEU A 163 -8.85 4.23 2.38
CA LEU A 163 -10.20 4.57 2.80
C LEU A 163 -10.32 4.72 4.33
N LEU A 164 -9.43 4.09 5.11
CA LEU A 164 -9.44 4.23 6.56
C LEU A 164 -8.96 5.63 6.96
N ASP A 165 -7.88 6.12 6.35
CA ASP A 165 -7.40 7.48 6.57
C ASP A 165 -8.46 8.52 6.20
N LEU A 166 -9.12 8.34 5.06
CA LEU A 166 -10.24 9.22 4.69
C LEU A 166 -11.36 9.17 5.73
N LYS A 167 -11.74 7.98 6.20
CA LYS A 167 -12.78 7.84 7.24
C LYS A 167 -12.39 8.56 8.53
N LEU A 168 -11.17 8.34 9.01
CA LEU A 168 -10.66 8.98 10.22
C LEU A 168 -10.63 10.51 10.09
N LEU A 169 -10.20 11.02 8.93
CA LEU A 169 -10.23 12.44 8.65
C LEU A 169 -11.66 12.99 8.66
N LEU A 170 -12.62 12.29 8.05
CA LEU A 170 -14.03 12.68 8.05
C LEU A 170 -14.61 12.69 9.48
N GLU A 171 -14.23 11.73 10.32
CA GLU A 171 -14.63 11.71 11.74
C GLU A 171 -14.03 12.88 12.53
N GLN A 172 -12.73 13.17 12.34
CA GLN A 172 -12.03 14.26 13.01
C GLN A 172 -12.55 15.65 12.60
N THR A 173 -12.98 15.81 11.37
CA THR A 173 -13.41 17.11 10.81
C THR A 173 -14.92 17.33 10.86
N ARG A 174 -15.68 16.35 11.40
CA ARG A 174 -17.13 16.49 11.58
C ARG A 174 -17.47 17.75 12.38
N ASP A 175 -18.42 18.52 11.87
CA ASP A 175 -18.96 19.74 12.49
C ASP A 175 -17.92 20.87 12.72
N LYS A 176 -16.76 20.79 12.09
CA LYS A 176 -15.71 21.82 12.18
C LYS A 176 -15.74 22.87 11.08
N GLY A 177 -16.70 22.80 10.18
CA GLY A 177 -16.83 23.75 9.06
C GLY A 177 -15.73 23.62 8.01
N ILE A 178 -15.07 22.45 7.94
CA ILE A 178 -14.00 22.14 6.96
C ILE A 178 -14.58 21.19 5.92
N ASN A 179 -14.48 21.54 4.66
CA ASN A 179 -14.88 20.67 3.54
C ASN A 179 -13.76 19.70 3.17
N ILE A 180 -14.11 18.48 2.80
CA ILE A 180 -13.16 17.45 2.34
C ILE A 180 -13.42 17.18 0.86
N TYR A 181 -12.35 17.16 0.09
CA TYR A 181 -12.35 16.78 -1.32
C TYR A 181 -11.39 15.61 -1.55
N THR A 182 -11.84 14.63 -2.31
CA THR A 182 -10.94 13.57 -2.79
C THR A 182 -10.15 14.07 -4.00
N HIS A 183 -9.09 13.35 -4.36
CA HIS A 183 -8.32 13.58 -5.58
C HIS A 183 -7.91 12.25 -6.21
N GLY A 184 -7.88 12.20 -7.53
CA GLY A 184 -7.36 11.06 -8.30
C GLY A 184 -8.07 9.75 -7.96
N GLU A 185 -7.31 8.76 -7.57
CA GLU A 185 -7.80 7.39 -7.29
C GLU A 185 -8.68 7.28 -6.02
N MET A 186 -8.79 8.33 -5.23
CA MET A 186 -9.72 8.38 -4.10
C MET A 186 -11.17 8.67 -4.52
N LEU A 187 -11.43 9.07 -5.77
CA LEU A 187 -12.77 9.36 -6.29
C LEU A 187 -13.80 8.25 -6.00
N PRO A 188 -13.51 6.94 -6.14
CA PRO A 188 -14.47 5.87 -5.84
C PRO A 188 -14.99 5.86 -4.40
N ALA A 189 -14.31 6.51 -3.46
CA ALA A 189 -14.74 6.61 -2.06
C ALA A 189 -16.16 7.19 -1.91
N HIS A 190 -16.55 8.09 -2.80
CA HIS A 190 -17.90 8.68 -2.83
C HIS A 190 -19.02 7.67 -3.11
N GLY A 191 -18.71 6.49 -3.64
CA GLY A 191 -19.68 5.42 -3.84
C GLY A 191 -20.05 4.67 -2.56
N TYR A 192 -19.20 4.70 -1.52
CA TYR A 192 -19.42 3.95 -0.29
C TYR A 192 -20.39 4.66 0.65
N PRO A 193 -21.53 4.03 1.05
CA PRO A 193 -22.56 4.67 1.89
C PRO A 193 -22.03 5.24 3.20
N GLU A 194 -21.13 4.51 3.88
CA GLU A 194 -20.59 4.90 5.18
C GLU A 194 -19.62 6.09 5.11
N LEU A 195 -19.03 6.35 3.96
CA LEU A 195 -18.21 7.55 3.71
C LEU A 195 -19.09 8.70 3.19
N LYS A 196 -20.00 8.39 2.28
CA LYS A 196 -20.92 9.36 1.68
C LYS A 196 -21.86 10.03 2.69
N LYS A 197 -22.15 9.39 3.84
CA LYS A 197 -23.01 9.96 4.88
C LYS A 197 -22.45 11.25 5.52
N TYR A 198 -21.15 11.51 5.38
CA TYR A 198 -20.52 12.74 5.88
C TYR A 198 -20.80 13.91 4.92
N SER A 199 -21.66 14.84 5.35
CA SER A 199 -22.13 15.96 4.52
C SER A 199 -21.03 16.93 4.07
N HIS A 200 -19.88 16.92 4.76
CA HIS A 200 -18.71 17.72 4.44
C HIS A 200 -17.71 17.01 3.49
N LEU A 201 -17.95 15.75 3.10
CA LEU A 201 -17.32 15.14 1.94
C LEU A 201 -18.00 15.65 0.67
N LYS A 202 -17.44 16.71 0.08
CA LYS A 202 -18.13 17.56 -0.91
C LYS A 202 -18.01 17.08 -2.34
N GLY A 203 -16.83 16.66 -2.74
CA GLY A 203 -16.59 16.32 -4.13
C GLY A 203 -15.16 15.91 -4.41
N ASN A 204 -14.78 15.95 -5.68
CA ASN A 204 -13.43 15.60 -6.11
C ASN A 204 -12.71 16.85 -6.63
N PHE A 205 -11.48 17.05 -6.17
CA PHE A 205 -10.58 18.11 -6.61
C PHE A 205 -9.67 17.58 -7.72
N GLY A 206 -9.48 18.34 -8.77
CA GLY A 206 -8.55 17.99 -9.83
C GLY A 206 -8.94 16.74 -10.63
N THR A 207 -7.93 16.06 -11.17
CA THR A 207 -8.10 14.96 -12.13
C THR A 207 -7.37 13.69 -11.69
N ALA A 208 -6.23 13.35 -12.31
CA ALA A 208 -5.52 12.10 -12.09
C ALA A 208 -4.19 12.32 -11.35
N TRP A 209 -3.69 11.27 -10.70
CA TRP A 209 -2.49 11.32 -9.85
C TRP A 209 -1.25 11.93 -10.55
N GLN A 210 -1.05 11.67 -11.83
CA GLN A 210 0.08 12.21 -12.59
C GLN A 210 0.02 13.74 -12.76
N ASN A 211 -1.13 14.35 -12.49
CA ASN A 211 -1.33 15.80 -12.58
C ASN A 211 -1.13 16.52 -11.24
N GLN A 212 -0.90 15.79 -10.13
CA GLN A 212 -0.78 16.35 -8.78
C GLN A 212 0.20 17.53 -8.70
N GLN A 213 1.39 17.41 -9.29
CA GLN A 213 2.39 18.47 -9.26
C GLN A 213 1.97 19.77 -9.93
N LYS A 214 0.99 19.71 -10.84
CA LYS A 214 0.38 20.88 -11.50
C LYS A 214 -0.85 21.36 -10.73
N GLU A 215 -1.70 20.43 -10.31
CA GLU A 215 -2.99 20.73 -9.69
C GLU A 215 -2.86 21.21 -8.25
N PHE A 216 -1.82 20.76 -7.53
CA PHE A 216 -1.54 21.21 -6.17
C PHE A 216 -0.58 22.42 -6.10
N ALA A 217 -0.06 22.89 -7.24
CA ALA A 217 0.72 24.12 -7.28
C ALA A 217 -0.12 25.28 -6.71
N ASP A 218 0.45 25.94 -5.69
CA ASP A 218 -0.19 27.09 -5.01
C ASP A 218 -1.58 26.82 -4.42
N ILE A 219 -1.93 25.56 -4.16
CA ILE A 219 -3.20 25.20 -3.52
C ILE A 219 -3.31 25.89 -2.14
N PRO A 220 -4.43 26.60 -1.84
CA PRO A 220 -4.58 27.28 -0.57
C PRO A 220 -5.11 26.37 0.56
N ALA A 221 -4.76 25.09 0.55
CA ALA A 221 -5.31 24.08 1.46
C ALA A 221 -4.28 23.01 1.78
N PRO A 222 -4.37 22.36 2.94
CA PRO A 222 -3.63 21.14 3.24
C PRO A 222 -4.01 20.00 2.29
N VAL A 223 -3.03 19.15 1.99
CA VAL A 223 -3.22 17.92 1.20
C VAL A 223 -2.76 16.73 2.03
N LEU A 224 -3.66 15.78 2.29
CA LEU A 224 -3.33 14.51 2.92
C LEU A 224 -2.94 13.51 1.83
N PHE A 225 -1.70 13.05 1.87
CA PHE A 225 -1.18 11.96 1.05
C PHE A 225 -1.35 10.66 1.84
N THR A 226 -2.17 9.73 1.33
CA THR A 226 -2.37 8.44 1.99
C THR A 226 -1.41 7.39 1.46
N THR A 227 -1.75 6.69 0.40
CA THR A 227 -0.93 5.61 -0.17
C THR A 227 -1.10 5.52 -1.67
N ASN A 228 -0.04 5.13 -2.39
CA ASN A 228 -0.04 4.88 -3.83
C ASN A 228 -0.52 6.05 -4.72
N CYS A 229 -0.21 5.97 -6.01
CA CYS A 229 -0.59 6.97 -7.01
C CYS A 229 -0.27 8.41 -6.58
N LEU A 230 0.92 8.59 -6.01
CA LEU A 230 1.41 9.87 -5.50
C LEU A 230 2.65 10.31 -6.28
N MET A 231 2.75 11.62 -6.52
CA MET A 231 3.94 12.25 -7.08
C MET A 231 4.74 12.92 -5.96
N PRO A 232 6.09 12.94 -6.02
CA PRO A 232 6.90 13.71 -5.08
C PRO A 232 6.42 15.17 -5.04
N PRO A 233 6.18 15.73 -3.84
CA PRO A 233 5.73 17.11 -3.70
C PRO A 233 6.74 18.11 -4.27
N LYS A 234 6.26 19.15 -4.94
CA LYS A 234 7.08 20.30 -5.34
C LYS A 234 7.17 21.30 -4.21
N ALA A 235 8.26 22.09 -4.21
CA ALA A 235 8.49 23.14 -3.21
C ALA A 235 7.33 24.15 -3.08
N SER A 236 6.52 24.35 -4.14
CA SER A 236 5.39 25.28 -4.12
C SER A 236 4.22 24.84 -3.22
N TYR A 237 4.18 23.56 -2.77
CA TYR A 237 3.13 23.04 -1.88
C TYR A 237 3.60 21.98 -0.88
N ALA A 238 4.90 21.68 -0.85
CA ALA A 238 5.43 20.64 0.04
C ALA A 238 5.16 20.92 1.54
N ASP A 239 5.10 22.20 1.92
CA ASP A 239 4.77 22.67 3.27
C ASP A 239 3.32 22.42 3.68
N ARG A 240 2.47 22.03 2.74
CA ARG A 240 1.03 21.75 2.92
C ARG A 240 0.70 20.27 2.79
N VAL A 241 1.69 19.41 2.53
CA VAL A 241 1.53 17.96 2.42
C VAL A 241 1.69 17.33 3.80
N PHE A 242 0.76 16.47 4.15
CA PHE A 242 0.73 15.67 5.36
C PHE A 242 0.57 14.19 4.97
N THR A 243 1.17 13.28 5.75
CA THR A 243 1.09 11.83 5.59
C THR A 243 0.73 11.15 6.91
#